data_07e525a19d0d2c91559e340c6b757de6
#
_entry.id   07e525a19d0d2c91559e340c6b757de6
#
_cell.length_a   1.000
_cell.length_b   1.000
_cell.length_c   1.000
_cell.angle_alpha   90.00
_cell.angle_beta   90.00
_cell.angle_gamma   90.00
#
_symmetry.space_group_name_H-M   'P 1'
#
loop_
_entity.id
_entity.type
_entity.pdbx_description
1 polymer ?
#
loop_
_entity_poly.entity_id
_entity_poly.type
_entity_poly.pdbx_seq_one_letter_code
_entity_poly.pdbx_strand_id
1 'polypeptide(L)'
;MFLFSNTWDFMIYYVVICGTLLLGNLKRYSSDPFISQALKWSVIQWGELLSAAFLASLPFHLSFENVMVQGIGIVKIHTAFYQFCVLWAFPLLVCVLFVIGILKKIRTFPDKKIRSFFSNVKYPDLYGLALVLCAMGLIFIPEIVYVRDIYEKTAPRANTMFKLTYQAYIMFGIMMAYILVSFTVTRIKRCNGADNAVICKGLLRCPRRQVLTGIIAILLLISTCGYLENATIHWFGGFPKRSAYQTLNATNYLENAIPDDAAGIRWLNDNVNGQPVVLEASGDSYKDYDNRVSAMTGLSTVLGWYVHEWLWRNNLEEENQRKEDVQTIYTSSNAEQIKSLIEKYKISYLFIGSCEVEKYGEINSEFLTSLGKVVFRQGETMIIEVFDGERGD
;
A
#
# COMPACT_ATOMS: atom_id res chain seq x y z
N MET A 1 2.60 10.41 -11.04
CA MET A 1 1.72 9.36 -10.49
C MET A 1 1.70 9.38 -8.96
N PHE A 2 2.79 9.11 -8.24
CA PHE A 2 2.80 9.06 -6.77
C PHE A 2 2.28 10.33 -6.07
N LEU A 3 2.52 11.51 -6.60
CA LEU A 3 2.14 12.76 -5.96
C LEU A 3 0.62 12.95 -5.80
N PHE A 4 -0.18 12.34 -6.67
CA PHE A 4 -1.65 12.38 -6.55
C PHE A 4 -2.27 11.04 -6.08
N SER A 5 -1.51 9.95 -6.04
CA SER A 5 -2.00 8.66 -5.55
C SER A 5 -1.54 8.32 -4.13
N ASN A 6 -0.29 8.67 -3.79
CA ASN A 6 0.30 8.45 -2.47
C ASN A 6 1.45 9.40 -2.22
N THR A 7 1.18 10.51 -1.57
CA THR A 7 2.18 11.57 -1.28
C THR A 7 3.35 11.06 -0.43
N TRP A 8 3.15 10.07 0.43
CA TRP A 8 4.22 9.47 1.22
C TRP A 8 5.25 8.78 0.34
N ASP A 9 4.79 7.96 -0.60
CA ASP A 9 5.68 7.27 -1.53
C ASP A 9 6.40 8.27 -2.43
N PHE A 10 5.73 9.34 -2.86
CA PHE A 10 6.37 10.39 -3.61
C PHE A 10 7.57 10.97 -2.86
N MET A 11 7.37 11.38 -1.59
CA MET A 11 8.44 11.98 -0.79
C MET A 11 9.61 11.03 -0.58
N ILE A 12 9.33 9.76 -0.26
CA ILE A 12 10.35 8.73 -0.03
C ILE A 12 11.18 8.51 -1.29
N TYR A 13 10.52 8.22 -2.42
CA TYR A 13 11.23 7.95 -3.67
C TYR A 13 11.86 9.19 -4.29
N TYR A 14 11.31 10.37 -4.05
CA TYR A 14 11.97 11.62 -4.43
C TYR A 14 13.33 11.77 -3.72
N VAL A 15 13.40 11.49 -2.42
CA VAL A 15 14.67 11.50 -1.66
C VAL A 15 15.64 10.46 -2.21
N VAL A 16 15.19 9.24 -2.52
CA VAL A 16 16.04 8.20 -3.16
C VAL A 16 16.61 8.68 -4.49
N ILE A 17 15.76 9.26 -5.35
CA ILE A 17 16.19 9.77 -6.65
C ILE A 17 17.16 10.93 -6.49
N CYS A 18 16.86 11.88 -5.60
CA CYS A 18 17.73 13.00 -5.30
C CYS A 18 19.12 12.56 -4.81
N GLY A 19 19.16 11.60 -3.88
CA GLY A 19 20.40 11.01 -3.40
C GLY A 19 21.16 10.28 -4.50
N THR A 20 20.47 9.52 -5.33
CA THR A 20 21.06 8.80 -6.47
C THR A 20 21.64 9.74 -7.51
N LEU A 21 20.93 10.82 -7.86
CA LEU A 21 21.41 11.86 -8.78
C LEU A 21 22.64 12.57 -8.22
N LEU A 22 22.63 12.93 -6.93
CA LEU A 22 23.78 13.54 -6.28
C LEU A 22 25.02 12.64 -6.35
N LEU A 23 24.90 11.39 -5.93
CA LEU A 23 26.01 10.43 -5.96
C LEU A 23 26.48 10.14 -7.40
N GLY A 24 25.54 10.06 -8.34
CA GLY A 24 25.82 9.91 -9.78
C GLY A 24 26.55 11.13 -10.36
N ASN A 25 26.13 12.34 -10.00
CA ASN A 25 26.81 13.57 -10.44
C ASN A 25 28.20 13.73 -9.80
N LEU A 26 28.37 13.38 -8.52
CA LEU A 26 29.67 13.33 -7.90
C LEU A 26 30.65 12.39 -8.63
N LYS A 27 30.14 11.28 -9.17
CA LYS A 27 30.93 10.39 -10.03
C LYS A 27 31.18 11.01 -11.41
N ARG A 28 30.12 11.53 -12.07
CA ARG A 28 30.20 12.09 -13.43
C ARG A 28 31.16 13.25 -13.53
N TYR A 29 31.12 14.16 -12.55
CA TYR A 29 31.94 15.37 -12.50
C TYR A 29 33.16 15.22 -11.58
N SER A 30 33.76 14.02 -11.54
CA SER A 30 34.94 13.75 -10.70
C SER A 30 36.23 14.49 -11.14
N SER A 31 36.17 15.41 -12.11
CA SER A 31 37.17 16.40 -12.51
C SER A 31 36.94 17.76 -11.82
N ASP A 32 37.87 18.71 -11.87
CA ASP A 32 37.65 20.04 -11.29
C ASP A 32 36.72 20.91 -12.16
N PRO A 33 35.84 21.73 -11.55
CA PRO A 33 35.51 21.85 -10.12
C PRO A 33 34.47 20.79 -9.66
N PHE A 34 34.96 19.77 -8.99
CA PHE A 34 34.24 18.54 -8.63
C PHE A 34 32.89 18.77 -7.90
N ILE A 35 32.91 19.42 -6.74
CA ILE A 35 31.71 19.54 -5.88
C ILE A 35 30.70 20.52 -6.47
N SER A 36 31.16 21.68 -6.94
CA SER A 36 30.27 22.74 -7.42
C SER A 36 29.47 22.33 -8.67
N GLN A 37 30.12 21.62 -9.61
CA GLN A 37 29.42 21.10 -10.80
C GLN A 37 28.45 19.98 -10.43
N ALA A 38 28.84 19.06 -9.56
CA ALA A 38 27.96 17.99 -9.09
C ALA A 38 26.72 18.55 -8.39
N LEU A 39 26.90 19.50 -7.47
CA LEU A 39 25.77 20.14 -6.77
C LEU A 39 24.88 20.96 -7.70
N LYS A 40 25.47 21.75 -8.60
CA LYS A 40 24.71 22.55 -9.57
C LYS A 40 23.75 21.68 -10.38
N TRP A 41 24.27 20.61 -10.98
CA TRP A 41 23.43 19.72 -11.79
C TRP A 41 22.44 18.92 -10.97
N SER A 42 22.80 18.53 -9.75
CA SER A 42 21.86 17.85 -8.86
C SER A 42 20.67 18.75 -8.51
N VAL A 43 20.92 20.01 -8.12
CA VAL A 43 19.85 20.96 -7.78
C VAL A 43 18.94 21.24 -8.98
N ILE A 44 19.52 21.41 -10.19
CA ILE A 44 18.73 21.59 -11.42
C ILE A 44 17.82 20.38 -11.65
N GLN A 45 18.38 19.16 -11.64
CA GLN A 45 17.63 17.93 -11.87
C GLN A 45 16.56 17.68 -10.80
N TRP A 46 16.82 18.02 -9.53
CA TRP A 46 15.83 17.94 -8.46
C TRP A 46 14.67 18.91 -8.70
N GLY A 47 14.98 20.14 -9.09
CA GLY A 47 13.96 21.14 -9.42
C GLY A 47 13.12 20.75 -10.64
N GLU A 48 13.75 20.27 -11.70
CA GLU A 48 13.06 19.77 -12.91
C GLU A 48 12.11 18.63 -12.57
N LEU A 49 12.58 17.64 -11.80
CA LEU A 49 11.77 16.49 -11.40
C LEU A 49 10.56 16.90 -10.53
N LEU A 50 10.80 17.77 -9.54
CA LEU A 50 9.75 18.27 -8.66
C LEU A 50 8.71 19.07 -9.43
N SER A 51 9.17 19.99 -10.30
CA SER A 51 8.29 20.82 -11.12
C SER A 51 7.46 19.98 -12.10
N ALA A 52 8.09 19.01 -12.76
CA ALA A 52 7.38 18.12 -13.68
C ALA A 52 6.33 17.27 -12.93
N ALA A 53 6.68 16.74 -11.76
CA ALA A 53 5.74 15.97 -10.94
C ALA A 53 4.55 16.82 -10.47
N PHE A 54 4.80 18.06 -10.03
CA PHE A 54 3.77 18.99 -9.58
C PHE A 54 2.85 19.40 -10.73
N LEU A 55 3.41 19.79 -11.89
CA LEU A 55 2.63 20.16 -13.07
C LEU A 55 1.75 19.00 -13.56
N ALA A 56 2.29 17.78 -13.58
CA ALA A 56 1.53 16.59 -13.98
C ALA A 56 0.40 16.22 -13.00
N SER A 57 0.51 16.62 -11.74
CA SER A 57 -0.50 16.37 -10.70
C SER A 57 -1.37 17.59 -10.37
N LEU A 58 -1.18 18.70 -11.08
CA LEU A 58 -1.86 19.96 -10.81
C LEU A 58 -3.39 19.85 -10.79
N PRO A 59 -4.08 19.14 -11.72
CA PRO A 59 -5.53 19.00 -11.67
C PRO A 59 -6.03 18.38 -10.37
N PHE A 60 -5.28 17.41 -9.82
CA PHE A 60 -5.60 16.82 -8.52
C PHE A 60 -5.45 17.84 -7.39
N HIS A 61 -4.34 18.58 -7.33
CA HIS A 61 -4.08 19.54 -6.26
C HIS A 61 -5.02 20.74 -6.24
N LEU A 62 -5.62 21.08 -7.38
CA LEU A 62 -6.61 22.17 -7.48
C LEU A 62 -7.97 21.77 -6.90
N SER A 63 -8.26 20.47 -6.80
CA SER A 63 -9.56 19.94 -6.37
C SER A 63 -9.53 19.18 -5.06
N PHE A 64 -8.32 18.83 -4.56
CA PHE A 64 -8.17 17.98 -3.37
C PHE A 64 -7.78 18.80 -2.13
N GLU A 65 -8.62 18.74 -1.11
CA GLU A 65 -8.34 19.29 0.20
C GLU A 65 -7.89 18.18 1.16
N ASN A 66 -6.73 18.36 1.79
CA ASN A 66 -6.19 17.38 2.72
C ASN A 66 -6.63 17.68 4.16
N VAL A 67 -7.55 16.88 4.66
CA VAL A 67 -8.13 17.03 6.02
C VAL A 67 -7.33 16.32 7.11
N MET A 68 -6.52 15.36 6.71
CA MET A 68 -5.98 14.34 7.61
C MET A 68 -4.72 14.74 8.36
N VAL A 69 -3.93 15.67 7.82
CA VAL A 69 -2.62 16.03 8.38
C VAL A 69 -2.74 17.22 9.33
N GLN A 70 -2.56 16.94 10.62
CA GLN A 70 -2.62 17.96 11.69
C GLN A 70 -1.24 18.44 12.16
N GLY A 71 -0.19 18.21 11.37
CA GLY A 71 1.16 18.61 11.67
C GLY A 71 2.08 17.45 12.09
N ILE A 72 3.20 17.79 12.73
CA ILE A 72 4.23 16.84 13.17
C ILE A 72 4.25 16.75 14.70
N GLY A 73 4.30 15.53 15.22
CA GLY A 73 4.46 15.22 16.62
C GLY A 73 5.84 14.63 16.93
N ILE A 74 6.30 14.81 18.17
CA ILE A 74 7.51 14.18 18.71
C ILE A 74 7.12 12.88 19.38
N VAL A 75 7.85 11.80 19.09
CA VAL A 75 7.61 10.48 19.66
C VAL A 75 7.93 10.47 21.15
N LYS A 76 6.98 10.01 21.96
CA LYS A 76 7.13 9.85 23.41
C LYS A 76 7.38 8.41 23.82
N ILE A 77 6.84 7.45 23.06
CA ILE A 77 6.97 6.02 23.33
C ILE A 77 7.70 5.38 22.15
N HIS A 78 8.92 4.93 22.39
CA HIS A 78 9.78 4.31 21.37
C HIS A 78 9.54 2.81 21.27
N THR A 79 9.95 2.23 20.14
CA THR A 79 10.01 0.77 19.99
C THR A 79 11.02 0.18 20.98
N ALA A 80 10.64 -0.87 21.69
CA ALA A 80 11.58 -1.54 22.59
C ALA A 80 12.80 -2.05 21.80
N PHE A 81 14.01 -1.89 22.37
CA PHE A 81 15.25 -2.19 21.66
C PHE A 81 15.30 -3.61 21.10
N TYR A 82 14.80 -4.60 21.85
CA TYR A 82 14.78 -5.98 21.37
C TYR A 82 13.84 -6.17 20.15
N GLN A 83 12.68 -5.47 20.12
CA GLN A 83 11.75 -5.50 18.98
C GLN A 83 12.39 -4.87 17.75
N PHE A 84 13.07 -3.73 17.93
CA PHE A 84 13.82 -3.09 16.87
C PHE A 84 14.92 -4.02 16.31
N CYS A 85 15.64 -4.73 17.19
CA CYS A 85 16.64 -5.70 16.78
C CYS A 85 16.05 -6.90 16.04
N VAL A 86 14.92 -7.44 16.51
CA VAL A 86 14.23 -8.56 15.83
C VAL A 86 13.86 -8.20 14.40
N LEU A 87 13.35 -6.98 14.20
CA LEU A 87 12.92 -6.52 12.86
C LEU A 87 14.09 -6.15 11.96
N TRP A 88 15.09 -5.43 12.49
CA TRP A 88 16.04 -4.70 11.66
C TRP A 88 17.51 -5.11 11.81
N ALA A 89 17.90 -5.89 12.83
CA ALA A 89 19.31 -6.20 13.05
C ALA A 89 19.95 -6.91 11.86
N PHE A 90 19.26 -7.86 11.23
CA PHE A 90 19.82 -8.60 10.10
C PHE A 90 20.03 -7.71 8.85
N PRO A 91 19.04 -7.00 8.30
CA PRO A 91 19.24 -6.11 7.18
C PRO A 91 20.23 -4.99 7.48
N LEU A 92 20.20 -4.41 8.69
CA LEU A 92 21.18 -3.40 9.10
C LEU A 92 22.61 -3.94 9.10
N LEU A 93 22.85 -5.13 9.68
CA LEU A 93 24.15 -5.75 9.70
C LEU A 93 24.72 -5.93 8.28
N VAL A 94 23.90 -6.49 7.36
CA VAL A 94 24.30 -6.71 5.97
C VAL A 94 24.63 -5.39 5.27
N CYS A 95 23.80 -4.38 5.45
CA CYS A 95 24.00 -3.06 4.85
C CYS A 95 25.19 -2.31 5.44
N VAL A 96 25.39 -2.38 6.74
CA VAL A 96 26.58 -1.79 7.40
C VAL A 96 27.87 -2.45 6.90
N LEU A 97 27.90 -3.77 6.76
CA LEU A 97 29.03 -4.46 6.18
C LEU A 97 29.30 -4.05 4.73
N PHE A 98 28.26 -3.82 3.95
CA PHE A 98 28.38 -3.27 2.59
C PHE A 98 29.00 -1.87 2.59
N VAL A 99 28.50 -0.96 3.43
CA VAL A 99 29.02 0.40 3.56
C VAL A 99 30.48 0.38 4.00
N ILE A 100 30.82 -0.43 5.02
CA ILE A 100 32.22 -0.62 5.45
C ILE A 100 33.07 -1.15 4.29
N GLY A 101 32.56 -2.08 3.49
CA GLY A 101 33.23 -2.61 2.30
C GLY A 101 33.54 -1.52 1.26
N ILE A 102 32.57 -0.62 1.02
CA ILE A 102 32.74 0.54 0.14
C ILE A 102 33.78 1.51 0.73
N LEU A 103 33.67 1.85 2.01
CA LEU A 103 34.61 2.77 2.68
C LEU A 103 36.05 2.23 2.72
N LYS A 104 36.22 0.92 2.90
CA LYS A 104 37.55 0.29 2.81
C LYS A 104 38.19 0.45 1.43
N LYS A 105 37.38 0.47 0.35
CA LYS A 105 37.94 0.75 -1.00
C LYS A 105 38.59 2.14 -1.08
N ILE A 106 38.07 3.14 -0.33
CA ILE A 106 38.66 4.49 -0.29
C ILE A 106 40.09 4.43 0.20
N ARG A 107 40.38 3.60 1.20
CA ARG A 107 41.73 3.46 1.78
C ARG A 107 42.73 2.77 0.84
N THR A 108 42.27 2.06 -0.17
CA THR A 108 43.13 1.37 -1.15
C THR A 108 43.55 2.27 -2.31
N PHE A 109 42.94 3.46 -2.46
CA PHE A 109 43.35 4.40 -3.50
C PHE A 109 44.57 5.21 -3.09
N PRO A 110 45.52 5.44 -4.03
CA PRO A 110 46.79 6.11 -3.73
C PRO A 110 46.61 7.48 -3.06
N ASP A 111 45.64 8.26 -3.55
CA ASP A 111 45.45 9.64 -3.11
C ASP A 111 44.57 9.74 -1.83
N LYS A 112 43.95 8.66 -1.38
CA LYS A 112 42.98 8.62 -0.25
C LYS A 112 41.93 9.77 -0.29
N LYS A 113 41.71 10.39 -1.46
CA LYS A 113 40.82 11.52 -1.64
C LYS A 113 39.42 11.03 -1.97
N ILE A 114 38.42 11.76 -1.51
CA ILE A 114 36.99 11.46 -1.77
C ILE A 114 36.69 11.46 -3.28
N ARG A 115 37.40 12.27 -4.03
CA ARG A 115 37.32 12.37 -5.50
C ARG A 115 37.69 11.05 -6.19
N SER A 116 38.83 10.44 -5.78
CA SER A 116 39.26 9.15 -6.30
C SER A 116 38.28 8.03 -5.98
N PHE A 117 37.56 8.14 -4.88
CA PHE A 117 36.50 7.22 -4.54
C PHE A 117 35.37 7.32 -5.60
N PHE A 118 34.82 8.51 -5.86
CA PHE A 118 33.71 8.67 -6.81
C PHE A 118 34.09 8.29 -8.23
N SER A 119 35.31 8.58 -8.69
CA SER A 119 35.78 8.18 -10.02
C SER A 119 35.82 6.67 -10.21
N ASN A 120 36.16 5.90 -9.17
CA ASN A 120 36.42 4.47 -9.25
C ASN A 120 35.26 3.58 -8.77
N VAL A 121 34.33 4.11 -7.97
CA VAL A 121 33.16 3.35 -7.49
C VAL A 121 32.17 3.10 -8.65
N LYS A 122 31.53 1.93 -8.68
CA LYS A 122 30.55 1.58 -9.70
C LYS A 122 29.21 2.27 -9.43
N TYR A 123 28.46 2.64 -10.48
CA TYR A 123 27.12 3.22 -10.34
C TYR A 123 26.15 2.37 -9.51
N PRO A 124 26.07 1.03 -9.67
CA PRO A 124 25.21 0.21 -8.82
C PRO A 124 25.58 0.27 -7.33
N ASP A 125 26.89 0.39 -6.99
CA ASP A 125 27.32 0.56 -5.60
C ASP A 125 26.86 1.92 -5.03
N LEU A 126 26.86 2.99 -5.84
CA LEU A 126 26.37 4.32 -5.44
C LEU A 126 24.85 4.33 -5.27
N TYR A 127 24.12 3.72 -6.20
CA TYR A 127 22.68 3.56 -6.07
C TYR A 127 22.31 2.77 -4.81
N GLY A 128 23.01 1.65 -4.59
CA GLY A 128 22.86 0.86 -3.38
C GLY A 128 23.14 1.65 -2.10
N LEU A 129 24.14 2.53 -2.13
CA LEU A 129 24.44 3.42 -0.99
C LEU A 129 23.27 4.39 -0.72
N ALA A 130 22.66 4.97 -1.77
CA ALA A 130 21.50 5.82 -1.63
C ALA A 130 20.30 5.06 -1.02
N LEU A 131 20.03 3.84 -1.49
CA LEU A 131 18.96 2.98 -0.94
C LEU A 131 19.19 2.64 0.53
N VAL A 132 20.42 2.25 0.90
CA VAL A 132 20.77 1.91 2.29
C VAL A 132 20.57 3.11 3.22
N LEU A 133 21.11 4.28 2.82
CA LEU A 133 20.98 5.50 3.64
C LEU A 133 19.53 5.93 3.79
N CYS A 134 18.75 5.86 2.72
CA CYS A 134 17.32 6.14 2.78
C CYS A 134 16.58 5.14 3.68
N ALA A 135 16.79 3.84 3.50
CA ALA A 135 16.17 2.81 4.32
C ALA A 135 16.50 2.96 5.81
N MET A 136 17.75 3.29 6.14
CA MET A 136 18.15 3.61 7.53
C MET A 136 17.38 4.83 8.04
N GLY A 137 17.28 5.91 7.27
CA GLY A 137 16.48 7.08 7.65
C GLY A 137 15.03 6.70 7.93
N LEU A 138 14.43 5.89 7.07
CA LEU A 138 13.02 5.49 7.16
C LEU A 138 12.69 4.65 8.40
N ILE A 139 13.62 3.89 8.95
CA ILE A 139 13.39 3.14 10.20
C ILE A 139 13.66 4.00 11.46
N PHE A 140 14.51 5.04 11.35
CA PHE A 140 14.82 5.90 12.50
C PHE A 140 13.89 7.10 12.62
N ILE A 141 13.40 7.66 11.51
CA ILE A 141 12.47 8.81 11.53
C ILE A 141 11.25 8.55 12.43
N PRO A 142 10.51 7.41 12.29
CA PRO A 142 9.32 7.16 13.13
C PRO A 142 9.64 6.85 14.60
N GLU A 143 10.91 6.76 14.98
CA GLU A 143 11.34 6.72 16.36
C GLU A 143 11.59 8.12 16.94
N ILE A 144 11.60 9.17 16.11
CA ILE A 144 11.86 10.55 16.54
C ILE A 144 10.62 11.42 16.35
N VAL A 145 10.02 11.34 15.16
CA VAL A 145 8.86 12.16 14.78
C VAL A 145 7.80 11.33 14.08
N TYR A 146 6.56 11.80 14.14
CA TYR A 146 5.43 11.22 13.41
C TYR A 146 4.51 12.32 12.88
N VAL A 147 3.77 12.00 11.84
CA VAL A 147 2.71 12.88 11.32
C VAL A 147 1.44 12.66 12.13
N ARG A 148 0.89 13.75 12.68
CA ARG A 148 -0.36 13.73 13.43
C ARG A 148 -1.51 13.47 12.47
N ASP A 149 -2.35 12.52 12.82
CA ASP A 149 -3.53 12.13 12.06
C ASP A 149 -4.68 11.76 13.00
N ILE A 150 -5.75 11.20 12.44
CA ILE A 150 -6.94 10.79 13.20
C ILE A 150 -6.66 9.77 14.31
N TYR A 151 -5.56 9.04 14.24
CA TYR A 151 -5.15 8.03 15.23
C TYR A 151 -4.29 8.59 16.36
N GLU A 152 -4.05 9.91 16.43
CA GLU A 152 -3.15 10.52 17.41
C GLU A 152 -3.46 10.12 18.87
N LYS A 153 -4.74 9.93 19.20
CA LYS A 153 -5.17 9.56 20.56
C LYS A 153 -4.97 8.09 20.91
N THR A 154 -5.03 7.21 19.91
CA THR A 154 -5.01 5.73 20.10
C THR A 154 -3.69 5.11 19.70
N ALA A 155 -3.13 5.53 18.58
CA ALA A 155 -1.91 4.97 18.01
C ALA A 155 -1.12 6.05 17.24
N PRO A 156 -0.54 7.05 17.93
CA PRO A 156 -0.08 8.31 17.34
C PRO A 156 0.93 8.16 16.19
N ARG A 157 1.74 7.12 16.18
CA ARG A 157 2.76 6.92 15.13
C ARG A 157 2.49 5.75 14.18
N ALA A 158 1.33 5.09 14.29
CA ALA A 158 1.04 3.86 13.55
C ALA A 158 1.16 4.05 12.03
N ASN A 159 0.50 5.07 11.48
CA ASN A 159 0.56 5.36 10.04
C ASN A 159 1.96 5.77 9.57
N THR A 160 2.66 6.58 10.34
CA THR A 160 4.03 6.98 10.00
C THR A 160 4.96 5.77 10.02
N MET A 161 4.89 4.93 11.06
CA MET A 161 5.66 3.68 11.11
C MET A 161 5.33 2.79 9.93
N PHE A 162 4.07 2.47 9.71
CA PHE A 162 3.64 1.57 8.65
C PHE A 162 4.17 2.02 7.29
N LYS A 163 3.94 3.28 6.93
CA LYS A 163 4.32 3.82 5.62
C LYS A 163 5.83 3.87 5.40
N LEU A 164 6.59 4.28 6.41
CA LEU A 164 8.03 4.42 6.28
C LEU A 164 8.76 3.07 6.37
N THR A 165 8.38 2.23 7.34
CA THR A 165 9.08 0.96 7.56
C THR A 165 8.79 -0.07 6.47
N TYR A 166 7.61 -0.02 5.85
CA TYR A 166 7.29 -0.87 4.70
C TYR A 166 8.23 -0.57 3.51
N GLN A 167 8.45 0.70 3.20
CA GLN A 167 9.38 1.09 2.14
C GLN A 167 10.84 0.75 2.50
N ALA A 168 11.21 0.92 3.77
CA ALA A 168 12.53 0.50 4.25
C ALA A 168 12.76 -1.01 4.05
N TYR A 169 11.75 -1.83 4.33
CA TYR A 169 11.81 -3.29 4.13
C TYR A 169 12.07 -3.65 2.66
N ILE A 170 11.37 -3.00 1.73
CA ILE A 170 11.59 -3.20 0.29
C ILE A 170 13.02 -2.81 -0.11
N MET A 171 13.49 -1.63 0.32
CA MET A 171 14.84 -1.15 0.00
C MET A 171 15.93 -2.05 0.57
N PHE A 172 15.79 -2.51 1.81
CA PHE A 172 16.70 -3.48 2.40
C PHE A 172 16.67 -4.82 1.68
N GLY A 173 15.50 -5.30 1.26
CA GLY A 173 15.34 -6.53 0.47
C GLY A 173 16.12 -6.47 -0.86
N ILE A 174 15.97 -5.37 -1.61
CA ILE A 174 16.72 -5.12 -2.85
C ILE A 174 18.22 -5.11 -2.58
N MET A 175 18.64 -4.42 -1.52
CA MET A 175 20.06 -4.31 -1.17
C MET A 175 20.66 -5.63 -0.71
N MET A 176 19.96 -6.41 0.10
CA MET A 176 20.41 -7.74 0.50
C MET A 176 20.62 -8.64 -0.72
N ALA A 177 19.66 -8.65 -1.67
CA ALA A 177 19.79 -9.40 -2.91
C ALA A 177 21.00 -8.94 -3.73
N TYR A 178 21.19 -7.63 -3.92
CA TYR A 178 22.35 -7.06 -4.62
C TYR A 178 23.68 -7.46 -3.98
N ILE A 179 23.78 -7.35 -2.65
CA ILE A 179 24.99 -7.67 -1.90
C ILE A 179 25.32 -9.16 -2.05
N LEU A 180 24.36 -10.06 -1.88
CA LEU A 180 24.55 -11.49 -2.02
C LEU A 180 25.03 -11.87 -3.43
N VAL A 181 24.36 -11.35 -4.47
CA VAL A 181 24.73 -11.60 -5.87
C VAL A 181 26.11 -11.01 -6.18
N SER A 182 26.37 -9.79 -5.77
CA SER A 182 27.69 -9.16 -6.00
C SER A 182 28.82 -9.92 -5.32
N PHE A 183 28.55 -10.47 -4.15
CA PHE A 183 29.55 -11.23 -3.40
C PHE A 183 29.86 -12.58 -4.05
N THR A 184 28.85 -13.25 -4.60
CA THR A 184 29.00 -14.55 -5.27
C THR A 184 29.58 -14.40 -6.68
N VAL A 185 28.99 -13.53 -7.52
CA VAL A 185 29.37 -13.40 -8.96
C VAL A 185 30.74 -12.75 -9.13
N THR A 186 31.10 -11.74 -8.34
CA THR A 186 32.41 -11.08 -8.43
C THR A 186 33.57 -12.02 -8.12
N ARG A 187 33.34 -13.09 -7.38
CA ARG A 187 34.35 -14.09 -7.02
C ARG A 187 34.50 -15.17 -8.06
N ILE A 188 33.41 -15.61 -8.68
CA ILE A 188 33.49 -16.55 -9.81
C ILE A 188 34.33 -15.93 -10.94
N LYS A 189 34.16 -14.65 -11.25
CA LYS A 189 34.96 -13.93 -12.25
C LYS A 189 36.46 -13.77 -11.87
N ARG A 190 36.80 -13.64 -10.59
CA ARG A 190 38.19 -13.57 -10.14
C ARG A 190 38.89 -14.92 -10.25
N CYS A 191 38.18 -16.01 -10.15
CA CYS A 191 38.74 -17.35 -10.32
C CYS A 191 38.93 -17.70 -11.82
N ASN A 192 38.19 -17.11 -12.74
CA ASN A 192 38.25 -17.38 -14.18
C ASN A 192 39.32 -16.57 -14.93
N GLY A 193 40.08 -15.70 -14.24
CA GLY A 193 41.15 -14.90 -14.85
C GLY A 193 42.48 -15.60 -15.00
N ALA A 194 42.62 -16.85 -14.61
CA ALA A 194 43.78 -17.69 -14.80
C ALA A 194 43.31 -19.10 -15.18
N ASP A 195 43.47 -19.42 -16.47
CA ASP A 195 43.29 -20.73 -17.10
C ASP A 195 41.86 -21.32 -17.16
N ASN A 196 41.44 -21.60 -18.40
CA ASN A 196 40.15 -22.09 -18.83
C ASN A 196 39.74 -23.53 -18.35
N ALA A 197 40.41 -24.07 -17.34
CA ALA A 197 40.20 -25.46 -16.91
C ALA A 197 39.58 -25.64 -15.51
N VAL A 198 39.00 -24.60 -14.88
CA VAL A 198 38.71 -24.63 -13.44
C VAL A 198 37.27 -24.25 -13.06
N ILE A 199 36.25 -24.48 -13.90
CA ILE A 199 34.86 -24.20 -13.51
C ILE A 199 34.40 -25.07 -12.32
N CYS A 200 34.88 -26.30 -12.18
CA CYS A 200 34.53 -27.20 -11.07
C CYS A 200 35.49 -27.12 -9.84
N LYS A 201 36.70 -26.57 -9.99
CA LYS A 201 37.66 -26.47 -8.86
C LYS A 201 37.56 -25.15 -8.09
N GLY A 202 36.89 -24.12 -8.63
CA GLY A 202 36.79 -22.80 -8.02
C GLY A 202 35.96 -22.75 -6.73
N LEU A 203 34.94 -23.60 -6.61
CA LEU A 203 34.09 -23.66 -5.41
C LEU A 203 34.88 -24.22 -4.18
N LEU A 204 35.85 -25.07 -4.41
CA LEU A 204 36.66 -25.71 -3.34
C LEU A 204 37.85 -24.86 -2.88
N ARG A 205 38.17 -23.76 -3.57
CA ARG A 205 39.26 -22.82 -3.17
C ARG A 205 38.79 -21.54 -2.51
N CYS A 206 37.49 -21.41 -2.19
CA CYS A 206 37.00 -20.28 -1.38
C CYS A 206 37.65 -20.35 0.03
N PRO A 207 38.25 -19.26 0.53
CA PRO A 207 38.78 -19.27 1.88
C PRO A 207 37.68 -19.62 2.87
N ARG A 208 37.97 -20.54 3.80
CA ARG A 208 36.98 -21.08 4.79
C ARG A 208 36.11 -20.01 5.44
N ARG A 209 36.65 -18.83 5.72
CA ARG A 209 35.91 -17.69 6.29
C ARG A 209 34.75 -17.21 5.40
N GLN A 210 34.90 -17.34 4.09
CA GLN A 210 33.90 -16.83 3.12
C GLN A 210 32.78 -17.82 2.89
N VAL A 211 33.12 -19.11 2.90
CA VAL A 211 32.10 -20.18 2.91
C VAL A 211 31.28 -20.10 4.19
N LEU A 212 31.94 -19.92 5.33
CA LEU A 212 31.25 -19.74 6.61
C LEU A 212 30.33 -18.51 6.62
N THR A 213 30.80 -17.36 6.12
CA THR A 213 29.98 -16.15 6.02
C THR A 213 28.78 -16.36 5.09
N GLY A 214 28.96 -17.06 3.97
CA GLY A 214 27.89 -17.43 3.06
C GLY A 214 26.85 -18.36 3.71
N ILE A 215 27.32 -19.39 4.43
CA ILE A 215 26.45 -20.30 5.17
C ILE A 215 25.65 -19.54 6.24
N ILE A 216 26.31 -18.70 7.03
CA ILE A 216 25.64 -17.87 8.05
C ILE A 216 24.58 -16.96 7.42
N ALA A 217 24.91 -16.29 6.29
CA ALA A 217 23.95 -15.45 5.58
C ALA A 217 22.74 -16.24 5.07
N ILE A 218 22.95 -17.45 4.54
CA ILE A 218 21.87 -18.34 4.09
C ILE A 218 21.02 -18.81 5.28
N LEU A 219 21.64 -19.21 6.38
CA LEU A 219 20.92 -19.63 7.60
C LEU A 219 20.08 -18.48 8.18
N LEU A 220 20.63 -17.25 8.21
CA LEU A 220 19.89 -16.07 8.63
C LEU A 220 18.72 -15.75 7.67
N LEU A 221 18.91 -15.91 6.37
CA LEU A 221 17.85 -15.75 5.38
C LEU A 221 16.74 -16.81 5.56
N ILE A 222 17.13 -18.07 5.77
CA ILE A 222 16.16 -19.16 6.05
C ILE A 222 15.39 -18.88 7.34
N SER A 223 16.07 -18.34 8.38
CA SER A 223 15.39 -18.01 9.64
C SER A 223 14.29 -16.98 9.49
N THR A 224 14.39 -16.07 8.52
CA THR A 224 13.30 -15.12 8.22
C THR A 224 12.06 -15.79 7.62
N CYS A 225 12.19 -16.96 7.01
CA CYS A 225 11.06 -17.73 6.48
C CYS A 225 10.14 -18.28 7.58
N GLY A 226 10.66 -18.45 8.80
CA GLY A 226 9.86 -18.84 9.97
C GLY A 226 8.74 -17.84 10.30
N TYR A 227 8.90 -16.56 9.94
CA TYR A 227 7.83 -15.59 10.07
C TYR A 227 6.62 -15.95 9.20
N LEU A 228 6.84 -16.34 7.93
CA LEU A 228 5.77 -16.71 7.01
C LEU A 228 4.95 -17.87 7.57
N GLU A 229 5.61 -18.92 8.09
CA GLU A 229 4.94 -20.06 8.68
C GLU A 229 4.11 -19.65 9.90
N ASN A 230 4.73 -18.95 10.86
CA ASN A 230 4.06 -18.50 12.07
C ASN A 230 2.90 -17.53 11.80
N ALA A 231 3.10 -16.58 10.88
CA ALA A 231 2.05 -15.65 10.47
C ALA A 231 0.88 -16.39 9.81
N THR A 232 1.17 -17.34 8.91
CA THR A 232 0.13 -18.12 8.23
C THR A 232 -0.67 -18.98 9.22
N ILE A 233 0.00 -19.61 10.19
CA ILE A 233 -0.67 -20.39 11.23
C ILE A 233 -1.55 -19.48 12.11
N HIS A 234 -1.02 -18.32 12.50
CA HIS A 234 -1.70 -17.43 13.47
C HIS A 234 -2.89 -16.68 12.84
N TRP A 235 -2.76 -16.21 11.60
CA TRP A 235 -3.81 -15.44 10.93
C TRP A 235 -4.82 -16.31 10.17
N PHE A 236 -4.39 -17.47 9.65
CA PHE A 236 -5.20 -18.28 8.74
C PHE A 236 -5.40 -19.73 9.24
N GLY A 237 -4.95 -20.06 10.46
CA GLY A 237 -5.04 -21.42 10.99
C GLY A 237 -4.11 -22.43 10.31
N GLY A 238 -3.13 -21.97 9.58
CA GLY A 238 -2.15 -22.77 8.84
C GLY A 238 -2.29 -22.68 7.33
N PHE A 239 -1.42 -23.41 6.63
CA PHE A 239 -1.53 -23.52 5.17
C PHE A 239 -2.74 -24.40 4.83
N PRO A 240 -3.76 -23.85 4.14
CA PRO A 240 -4.93 -24.63 3.80
C PRO A 240 -4.55 -25.76 2.85
N LYS A 241 -5.22 -26.89 3.01
CA LYS A 241 -5.04 -28.03 2.09
C LYS A 241 -5.37 -27.57 0.68
N ARG A 242 -4.62 -28.06 -0.33
CA ARG A 242 -4.82 -27.72 -1.74
C ARG A 242 -6.27 -27.88 -2.20
N SER A 243 -7.01 -28.82 -1.59
CA SER A 243 -8.43 -29.06 -1.84
C SER A 243 -9.36 -27.94 -1.35
N ALA A 244 -8.89 -27.07 -0.46
CA ALA A 244 -9.69 -25.94 0.05
C ALA A 244 -9.66 -24.73 -0.91
N TYR A 245 -8.65 -24.65 -1.79
CA TYR A 245 -8.54 -23.61 -2.80
C TYR A 245 -9.05 -24.13 -4.16
N GLN A 246 -10.33 -23.99 -4.38
CA GLN A 246 -10.92 -24.35 -5.68
C GLN A 246 -10.83 -23.20 -6.70
N THR A 247 -10.68 -21.97 -6.23
CA THR A 247 -10.70 -20.75 -7.04
C THR A 247 -9.93 -19.61 -6.38
N LEU A 248 -9.47 -18.66 -7.19
CA LEU A 248 -8.94 -17.36 -6.73
C LEU A 248 -10.04 -16.32 -6.53
N ASN A 249 -11.30 -16.69 -6.66
CA ASN A 249 -12.42 -15.79 -6.45
C ASN A 249 -12.56 -15.45 -4.95
N ALA A 250 -12.22 -14.23 -4.60
CA ALA A 250 -12.29 -13.73 -3.23
C ALA A 250 -13.73 -13.51 -2.73
N THR A 251 -14.74 -13.53 -3.61
CA THR A 251 -16.15 -13.27 -3.23
C THR A 251 -16.86 -14.51 -2.69
N ASN A 252 -16.25 -15.70 -2.76
CA ASN A 252 -16.87 -16.95 -2.30
C ASN A 252 -17.25 -16.97 -0.81
N TYR A 253 -16.63 -16.10 0.02
CA TYR A 253 -16.99 -16.00 1.42
C TYR A 253 -18.45 -15.54 1.63
N LEU A 254 -18.98 -14.70 0.71
CA LEU A 254 -20.37 -14.26 0.75
C LEU A 254 -21.35 -15.44 0.56
N GLU A 255 -21.03 -16.37 -0.34
CA GLU A 255 -21.86 -17.55 -0.59
C GLU A 255 -21.98 -18.45 0.63
N ASN A 256 -20.94 -18.48 1.49
CA ASN A 256 -20.94 -19.27 2.70
C ASN A 256 -21.61 -18.56 3.89
N ALA A 257 -21.51 -17.24 3.96
CA ALA A 257 -21.96 -16.46 5.11
C ALA A 257 -23.38 -15.89 4.92
N ILE A 258 -23.67 -15.37 3.73
CA ILE A 258 -24.95 -14.72 3.38
C ILE A 258 -25.40 -15.18 1.98
N PRO A 259 -25.76 -16.46 1.79
CA PRO A 259 -26.00 -17.06 0.48
C PRO A 259 -27.11 -16.38 -0.33
N ASP A 260 -28.16 -15.89 0.32
CA ASP A 260 -29.26 -15.23 -0.35
C ASP A 260 -28.85 -13.87 -0.90
N ASP A 261 -28.08 -13.08 -0.13
CA ASP A 261 -27.52 -11.81 -0.59
C ASP A 261 -26.52 -12.03 -1.73
N ALA A 262 -25.67 -13.08 -1.62
CA ALA A 262 -24.73 -13.44 -2.68
C ALA A 262 -25.47 -13.81 -3.99
N ALA A 263 -26.62 -14.48 -3.90
CA ALA A 263 -27.45 -14.76 -5.07
C ALA A 263 -28.07 -13.50 -5.68
N GLY A 264 -28.53 -12.56 -4.84
CA GLY A 264 -29.03 -11.25 -5.28
C GLY A 264 -27.95 -10.42 -5.98
N ILE A 265 -26.72 -10.40 -5.43
CA ILE A 265 -25.57 -9.73 -6.03
C ILE A 265 -25.22 -10.35 -7.39
N ARG A 266 -25.23 -11.68 -7.50
CA ARG A 266 -25.05 -12.34 -8.82
C ARG A 266 -26.12 -11.95 -9.80
N TRP A 267 -27.38 -11.95 -9.36
CA TRP A 267 -28.50 -11.53 -10.22
C TRP A 267 -28.28 -10.12 -10.78
N LEU A 268 -27.86 -9.15 -9.93
CA LEU A 268 -27.53 -7.78 -10.38
C LEU A 268 -26.41 -7.78 -11.42
N ASN A 269 -25.33 -8.53 -11.19
CA ASN A 269 -24.21 -8.63 -12.14
C ASN A 269 -24.62 -9.22 -13.49
N ASP A 270 -25.55 -10.17 -13.51
CA ASP A 270 -25.97 -10.89 -14.72
C ASP A 270 -27.06 -10.14 -15.51
N ASN A 271 -27.88 -9.33 -14.85
CA ASN A 271 -29.10 -8.77 -15.45
C ASN A 271 -29.12 -7.24 -15.58
N VAL A 272 -28.26 -6.52 -14.83
CA VAL A 272 -28.27 -5.06 -14.83
C VAL A 272 -27.18 -4.53 -15.75
N ASN A 273 -27.55 -3.66 -16.68
CA ASN A 273 -26.63 -3.00 -17.60
C ASN A 273 -26.46 -1.52 -17.23
N GLY A 274 -25.29 -0.96 -17.53
CA GLY A 274 -24.97 0.43 -17.23
C GLY A 274 -24.55 0.65 -15.78
N GLN A 275 -24.85 1.82 -15.23
CA GLN A 275 -24.45 2.24 -13.89
C GLN A 275 -25.63 2.84 -13.10
N PRO A 276 -26.76 2.11 -12.95
CA PRO A 276 -27.86 2.60 -12.14
C PRO A 276 -27.46 2.66 -10.66
N VAL A 277 -28.18 3.48 -9.89
CA VAL A 277 -27.97 3.59 -8.45
C VAL A 277 -28.72 2.47 -7.74
N VAL A 278 -28.03 1.69 -6.92
CA VAL A 278 -28.62 0.70 -6.01
C VAL A 278 -28.62 1.23 -4.59
N LEU A 279 -29.75 1.18 -3.91
CA LEU A 279 -29.82 1.44 -2.49
C LEU A 279 -29.50 0.17 -1.71
N GLU A 280 -28.56 0.27 -0.78
CA GLU A 280 -28.19 -0.75 0.19
C GLU A 280 -27.93 -0.12 1.56
N ALA A 281 -27.83 -0.91 2.61
CA ALA A 281 -27.47 -0.41 3.93
C ALA A 281 -26.04 0.15 3.90
N SER A 282 -25.90 1.42 4.26
CA SER A 282 -24.57 2.01 4.48
C SER A 282 -23.97 1.46 5.77
N GLY A 283 -22.67 1.28 5.82
CA GLY A 283 -22.03 0.69 6.97
C GLY A 283 -20.76 1.35 7.43
N ASP A 284 -20.16 0.74 8.45
CA ASP A 284 -18.86 1.18 8.95
C ASP A 284 -17.75 0.60 8.07
N SER A 285 -16.64 1.34 8.00
CA SER A 285 -15.47 0.90 7.26
C SER A 285 -14.88 -0.40 7.81
N TYR A 286 -14.40 -1.26 6.92
CA TYR A 286 -13.76 -2.54 7.23
C TYR A 286 -14.68 -3.61 7.84
N LYS A 287 -15.99 -3.49 7.68
CA LYS A 287 -16.90 -4.60 7.95
C LYS A 287 -17.15 -5.40 6.67
N ASP A 288 -17.10 -6.72 6.78
CA ASP A 288 -17.07 -7.64 5.64
C ASP A 288 -18.31 -7.59 4.75
N TYR A 289 -19.46 -7.22 5.32
CA TYR A 289 -20.75 -7.25 4.62
C TYR A 289 -21.35 -5.87 4.38
N ASP A 290 -20.79 -4.83 5.00
CA ASP A 290 -21.29 -3.47 4.81
C ASP A 290 -20.93 -2.97 3.40
N ASN A 291 -21.91 -2.40 2.69
CA ASN A 291 -21.80 -1.97 1.29
C ASN A 291 -21.38 -3.10 0.32
N ARG A 292 -21.81 -4.32 0.60
CA ARG A 292 -21.47 -5.51 -0.19
C ARG A 292 -22.01 -5.48 -1.60
N VAL A 293 -23.19 -4.86 -1.80
CA VAL A 293 -23.84 -4.82 -3.11
C VAL A 293 -23.04 -3.94 -4.07
N SER A 294 -22.82 -2.69 -3.72
CA SER A 294 -22.01 -1.77 -4.56
C SER A 294 -20.56 -2.26 -4.73
N ALA A 295 -19.94 -2.80 -3.66
CA ALA A 295 -18.57 -3.31 -3.72
C ALA A 295 -18.42 -4.50 -4.69
N MET A 296 -19.41 -5.39 -4.77
CA MET A 296 -19.33 -6.62 -5.57
C MET A 296 -19.95 -6.51 -6.96
N THR A 297 -20.73 -5.46 -7.21
CA THR A 297 -21.32 -5.21 -8.54
C THR A 297 -20.65 -4.07 -9.29
N GLY A 298 -19.98 -3.16 -8.58
CA GLY A 298 -19.49 -1.91 -9.15
C GLY A 298 -20.58 -0.86 -9.42
N LEU A 299 -21.83 -1.12 -9.01
CA LEU A 299 -22.92 -0.15 -9.13
C LEU A 299 -22.76 0.98 -8.10
N SER A 300 -23.18 2.18 -8.46
CA SER A 300 -23.20 3.30 -7.52
C SER A 300 -24.22 3.10 -6.42
N THR A 301 -23.92 3.53 -5.19
CA THR A 301 -24.86 3.55 -4.07
C THR A 301 -24.99 4.97 -3.49
N VAL A 302 -26.00 5.19 -2.65
CA VAL A 302 -26.26 6.50 -2.05
C VAL A 302 -25.18 6.91 -1.07
N LEU A 303 -24.68 5.97 -0.27
CA LEU A 303 -23.60 6.17 0.68
C LEU A 303 -22.77 4.88 0.79
N GLY A 304 -21.46 5.01 0.57
CA GLY A 304 -20.50 3.94 0.79
C GLY A 304 -20.10 3.78 2.26
N TRP A 305 -18.88 3.34 2.51
CA TRP A 305 -18.35 3.29 3.87
C TRP A 305 -18.23 4.70 4.45
N TYR A 306 -19.05 5.01 5.42
CA TYR A 306 -19.23 6.34 5.97
C TYR A 306 -17.90 7.03 6.37
N VAL A 307 -17.00 6.32 7.09
CA VAL A 307 -15.72 6.90 7.52
C VAL A 307 -14.82 7.18 6.33
N HIS A 308 -14.80 6.33 5.30
CA HIS A 308 -14.01 6.55 4.10
C HIS A 308 -14.56 7.70 3.26
N GLU A 309 -15.86 7.82 3.13
CA GLU A 309 -16.48 8.89 2.36
C GLU A 309 -16.10 10.26 2.93
N TRP A 310 -16.35 10.52 4.21
CA TRP A 310 -16.04 11.82 4.79
C TRP A 310 -14.53 12.11 4.86
N LEU A 311 -13.68 11.07 5.06
CA LEU A 311 -12.23 11.23 5.06
C LEU A 311 -11.68 11.69 3.72
N TRP A 312 -12.28 11.26 2.61
CA TRP A 312 -11.86 11.64 1.28
C TRP A 312 -12.52 12.90 0.75
N ARG A 313 -13.74 13.19 1.19
CA ARG A 313 -14.53 14.33 0.70
C ARG A 313 -14.42 15.57 1.58
N ASN A 314 -13.93 15.44 2.81
CA ASN A 314 -13.88 16.52 3.82
C ASN A 314 -15.25 17.16 4.10
N ASN A 315 -16.31 16.44 3.98
CA ASN A 315 -17.67 16.95 4.16
C ASN A 315 -18.49 16.00 5.03
N LEU A 316 -18.54 16.28 6.33
CA LEU A 316 -19.33 15.49 7.28
C LEU A 316 -20.83 15.74 7.16
N GLU A 317 -21.21 16.89 6.69
CA GLU A 317 -22.62 17.30 6.64
C GLU A 317 -23.38 16.52 5.57
N GLU A 318 -22.77 16.38 4.39
CA GLU A 318 -23.37 15.62 3.27
C GLU A 318 -23.46 14.13 3.60
N GLU A 319 -22.41 13.53 4.16
CA GLU A 319 -22.41 12.11 4.52
C GLU A 319 -23.40 11.81 5.65
N ASN A 320 -23.54 12.69 6.63
CA ASN A 320 -24.58 12.57 7.67
C ASN A 320 -25.97 12.62 7.08
N GLN A 321 -26.23 13.58 6.19
CA GLN A 321 -27.52 13.70 5.51
C GLN A 321 -27.82 12.46 4.68
N ARG A 322 -26.87 11.95 3.91
CA ARG A 322 -27.06 10.71 3.13
C ARG A 322 -27.33 9.50 4.01
N LYS A 323 -26.66 9.41 5.16
CA LYS A 323 -26.89 8.34 6.15
C LYS A 323 -28.31 8.37 6.70
N GLU A 324 -28.81 9.56 7.04
CA GLU A 324 -30.18 9.77 7.51
C GLU A 324 -31.19 9.49 6.41
N ASP A 325 -30.91 9.92 5.19
CA ASP A 325 -31.78 9.69 4.02
C ASP A 325 -31.92 8.19 3.70
N VAL A 326 -30.80 7.43 3.71
CA VAL A 326 -30.82 5.97 3.53
C VAL A 326 -31.65 5.29 4.63
N GLN A 327 -31.45 5.66 5.89
CA GLN A 327 -32.24 5.15 7.00
C GLN A 327 -33.73 5.47 6.80
N THR A 328 -34.06 6.70 6.42
CA THR A 328 -35.44 7.13 6.17
C THR A 328 -36.12 6.30 5.10
N ILE A 329 -35.43 5.98 4.00
CA ILE A 329 -36.02 5.15 2.94
C ILE A 329 -36.40 3.76 3.47
N TYR A 330 -35.58 3.14 4.33
CA TYR A 330 -35.86 1.80 4.85
C TYR A 330 -36.86 1.77 6.01
N THR A 331 -36.94 2.84 6.82
CA THR A 331 -37.71 2.79 8.10
C THR A 331 -38.93 3.72 8.16
N SER A 332 -39.03 4.72 7.28
CA SER A 332 -40.15 5.67 7.32
C SER A 332 -41.47 5.05 6.83
N SER A 333 -42.55 5.52 7.38
CA SER A 333 -43.92 5.27 6.87
C SER A 333 -44.45 6.39 5.95
N ASN A 334 -43.68 7.47 5.75
CA ASN A 334 -44.06 8.61 4.91
C ASN A 334 -43.70 8.34 3.44
N ALA A 335 -44.72 7.95 2.67
CA ALA A 335 -44.60 7.61 1.27
C ALA A 335 -44.05 8.75 0.38
N GLU A 336 -44.47 9.99 0.63
CA GLU A 336 -44.03 11.15 -0.16
C GLU A 336 -42.54 11.44 0.09
N GLN A 337 -42.12 11.36 1.34
CA GLN A 337 -40.71 11.55 1.70
C GLN A 337 -39.82 10.49 1.05
N ILE A 338 -40.23 9.22 1.09
CA ILE A 338 -39.46 8.14 0.46
C ILE A 338 -39.33 8.34 -1.04
N LYS A 339 -40.44 8.66 -1.74
CA LYS A 339 -40.44 8.94 -3.18
C LYS A 339 -39.51 10.10 -3.53
N SER A 340 -39.57 11.20 -2.78
CA SER A 340 -38.70 12.36 -2.97
C SER A 340 -37.23 12.01 -2.82
N LEU A 341 -36.84 11.14 -1.86
CA LEU A 341 -35.48 10.70 -1.68
C LEU A 341 -35.01 9.76 -2.80
N ILE A 342 -35.88 8.86 -3.28
CA ILE A 342 -35.62 8.00 -4.43
C ILE A 342 -35.32 8.83 -5.67
N GLU A 343 -36.11 9.85 -5.95
CA GLU A 343 -35.92 10.79 -7.05
C GLU A 343 -34.61 11.61 -6.86
N LYS A 344 -34.41 12.16 -5.65
CA LYS A 344 -33.21 12.93 -5.30
C LYS A 344 -31.91 12.18 -5.64
N TYR A 345 -31.83 10.90 -5.30
CA TYR A 345 -30.66 10.07 -5.51
C TYR A 345 -30.73 9.24 -6.79
N LYS A 346 -31.78 9.34 -7.59
CA LYS A 346 -32.00 8.57 -8.82
C LYS A 346 -31.86 7.07 -8.60
N ILE A 347 -32.42 6.57 -7.50
CA ILE A 347 -32.33 5.16 -7.12
C ILE A 347 -33.15 4.33 -8.10
N SER A 348 -32.49 3.39 -8.76
CA SER A 348 -33.14 2.47 -9.71
C SER A 348 -33.45 1.11 -9.09
N TYR A 349 -32.66 0.69 -8.10
CA TYR A 349 -32.84 -0.59 -7.42
C TYR A 349 -32.77 -0.43 -5.90
N LEU A 350 -33.69 -1.10 -5.19
CA LEU A 350 -33.70 -1.22 -3.75
C LEU A 350 -33.28 -2.66 -3.40
N PHE A 351 -32.20 -2.81 -2.67
CA PHE A 351 -31.74 -4.10 -2.16
C PHE A 351 -32.19 -4.24 -0.71
N ILE A 352 -32.88 -5.31 -0.41
CA ILE A 352 -33.32 -5.68 0.95
C ILE A 352 -32.76 -7.06 1.22
N GLY A 353 -31.85 -7.20 2.13
CA GLY A 353 -31.21 -8.45 2.50
C GLY A 353 -30.87 -8.50 3.97
N SER A 354 -29.99 -9.42 4.33
CA SER A 354 -29.61 -9.68 5.73
C SER A 354 -29.08 -8.45 6.47
N CYS A 355 -28.22 -7.65 5.83
CA CYS A 355 -27.63 -6.47 6.46
C CYS A 355 -28.64 -5.33 6.65
N GLU A 356 -29.58 -5.16 5.73
CA GLU A 356 -30.64 -4.16 5.83
C GLU A 356 -31.57 -4.50 7.01
N VAL A 357 -31.97 -5.77 7.13
CA VAL A 357 -32.83 -6.26 8.23
C VAL A 357 -32.06 -6.17 9.57
N GLU A 358 -30.79 -6.58 9.63
CA GLU A 358 -29.99 -6.48 10.85
C GLU A 358 -29.87 -5.03 11.33
N LYS A 359 -29.64 -4.10 10.39
CA LYS A 359 -29.37 -2.71 10.72
C LYS A 359 -30.59 -1.88 11.04
N TYR A 360 -31.65 -2.05 10.26
CA TYR A 360 -32.84 -1.20 10.34
C TYR A 360 -34.03 -1.88 11.04
N GLY A 361 -33.94 -3.18 11.32
CA GLY A 361 -35.02 -3.93 11.99
C GLY A 361 -36.24 -4.12 11.08
N GLU A 362 -37.39 -3.64 11.51
CA GLU A 362 -38.62 -3.74 10.71
C GLU A 362 -38.54 -2.81 9.50
N ILE A 363 -38.27 -3.39 8.34
CA ILE A 363 -38.30 -2.67 7.06
C ILE A 363 -39.77 -2.69 6.55
N ASN A 364 -40.29 -1.55 6.11
CA ASN A 364 -41.60 -1.46 5.51
C ASN A 364 -41.61 -2.06 4.08
N SER A 365 -41.39 -3.37 4.01
CA SER A 365 -41.26 -4.10 2.76
C SER A 365 -42.53 -4.06 1.88
N GLU A 366 -43.73 -4.02 2.49
CA GLU A 366 -44.98 -3.88 1.74
C GLU A 366 -45.03 -2.56 0.97
N PHE A 367 -44.65 -1.47 1.64
CA PHE A 367 -44.63 -0.17 0.97
C PHE A 367 -43.53 -0.11 -0.09
N LEU A 368 -42.30 -0.59 0.23
CA LEU A 368 -41.20 -0.56 -0.73
C LEU A 368 -41.50 -1.40 -1.98
N THR A 369 -42.19 -2.53 -1.86
CA THR A 369 -42.62 -3.32 -3.03
C THR A 369 -43.70 -2.62 -3.86
N SER A 370 -44.47 -1.69 -3.29
CA SER A 370 -45.42 -0.89 -4.05
C SER A 370 -44.78 0.18 -4.95
N LEU A 371 -43.51 0.50 -4.73
CA LEU A 371 -42.76 1.51 -5.49
C LEU A 371 -42.15 0.97 -6.79
N GLY A 372 -42.19 -0.34 -6.99
CA GLY A 372 -41.52 -0.95 -8.14
C GLY A 372 -41.92 -2.40 -8.37
N LYS A 373 -41.15 -3.06 -9.22
CA LYS A 373 -41.31 -4.47 -9.53
C LYS A 373 -40.28 -5.28 -8.76
N VAL A 374 -40.69 -6.31 -8.02
CA VAL A 374 -39.76 -7.29 -7.46
C VAL A 374 -39.17 -8.10 -8.61
N VAL A 375 -37.88 -7.89 -8.85
CA VAL A 375 -37.13 -8.53 -9.96
C VAL A 375 -36.32 -9.72 -9.49
N PHE A 376 -36.02 -9.82 -8.19
CA PHE A 376 -35.33 -10.95 -7.57
C PHE A 376 -35.89 -11.21 -6.18
N ARG A 377 -36.04 -12.48 -5.81
CA ARG A 377 -36.36 -12.90 -4.44
C ARG A 377 -35.77 -14.28 -4.17
N GLN A 378 -35.00 -14.39 -3.08
CA GLN A 378 -34.50 -15.67 -2.55
C GLN A 378 -34.37 -15.56 -1.03
N GLY A 379 -35.01 -16.47 -0.30
CA GLY A 379 -35.06 -16.39 1.16
C GLY A 379 -35.55 -15.03 1.67
N GLU A 380 -34.78 -14.36 2.47
CA GLU A 380 -35.05 -13.04 3.01
C GLU A 380 -34.58 -11.90 2.07
N THR A 381 -33.78 -12.23 1.03
CA THR A 381 -33.26 -11.22 0.11
C THR A 381 -34.18 -10.93 -1.04
N MET A 382 -34.41 -9.65 -1.28
CA MET A 382 -35.30 -9.14 -2.34
C MET A 382 -34.64 -7.93 -3.02
N ILE A 383 -34.82 -7.84 -4.36
CA ILE A 383 -34.44 -6.68 -5.15
C ILE A 383 -35.69 -6.12 -5.83
N ILE A 384 -35.89 -4.83 -5.67
CA ILE A 384 -37.01 -4.10 -6.27
C ILE A 384 -36.45 -3.14 -7.31
N GLU A 385 -36.89 -3.27 -8.55
CA GLU A 385 -36.63 -2.28 -9.59
C GLU A 385 -37.69 -1.20 -9.48
N VAL A 386 -37.26 0.03 -9.21
CA VAL A 386 -38.13 1.18 -8.99
C VAL A 386 -38.76 1.61 -10.32
N PHE A 387 -40.03 1.93 -10.31
CA PHE A 387 -40.70 2.48 -11.50
C PHE A 387 -40.16 3.88 -11.82
N ASP A 388 -39.58 4.07 -13.01
CA ASP A 388 -39.27 5.39 -13.54
C ASP A 388 -40.55 6.18 -13.73
N GLY A 389 -40.71 7.28 -12.99
CA GLY A 389 -41.87 8.15 -13.13
C GLY A 389 -42.03 8.83 -14.52
N GLU A 390 -41.04 8.68 -15.41
CA GLU A 390 -40.97 9.30 -16.73
C GLU A 390 -40.87 8.33 -17.91
N ARG A 391 -40.87 7.01 -17.70
CA ARG A 391 -41.04 6.04 -18.80
C ARG A 391 -42.54 5.68 -18.92
N GLY A 392 -43.35 6.69 -19.29
CA GLY A 392 -44.59 6.42 -19.94
C GLY A 392 -44.29 5.97 -21.39
N ASP A 393 -44.74 4.77 -21.73
CA ASP A 393 -44.86 4.07 -23.02
C ASP A 393 -44.13 4.61 -24.26
#